data_bef9fd5093755ae3a94398bdf870db81
#
_entry.id   bef9fd5093755ae3a94398bdf870db81
#
_cell.length_a   1.000
_cell.length_b   1.000
_cell.length_c   1.000
_cell.angle_alpha   90.00
_cell.angle_beta   90.00
_cell.angle_gamma   90.00
#
_symmetry.space_group_name_H-M   'P 1'
#
loop_
_entity.id
_entity.type
_entity.pdbx_description
1 polymer ?
#
loop_
_entity_poly.entity_id
_entity_poly.type
_entity_poly.pdbx_seq_one_letter_code
_entity_poly.pdbx_strand_id
1 'polypeptide(L)'
;MNYKQNEKINQVKESTLVVGIDIGSTTQYARAFDWRGIELGKVFTFSNSREGFEAFKAWMQHLQDKYRKSDVIVGIEPTGHYWFDLGAYLEDEGILLVMVNPYAVKQTKELDDNSQSKNDRKDPKVIAKLVTEGRYSAPYTPDGVYADLRIMVTNRKRLIREMTQIKNRFARWFAIYFPEYTDVFGDYEAQSSMLLLKKVCTPEAIVELGAEKINQIWRDAKLRAVGMKRATTLCETAKRSIGLKKGSSAARYEMKLLLEDYEYKKAQLDAVMEEIEKLCRKIPESEQMLAIKGIGAVSYTHLTLPTIR
;
A
#
# COMPACT_ATOMS: atom_id res chain seq x y z
N MET A 1 -5.27 32.26 -12.23
CA MET A 1 -5.10 31.64 -13.56
C MET A 1 -4.19 30.42 -13.41
N ASN A 2 -4.58 29.29 -13.98
CA ASN A 2 -3.81 28.04 -13.82
C ASN A 2 -2.80 27.91 -14.98
N TYR A 3 -1.68 28.64 -14.91
CA TYR A 3 -0.63 28.66 -15.94
C TYR A 3 -0.18 27.24 -16.32
N LYS A 4 -0.05 26.33 -15.34
CA LYS A 4 0.35 24.92 -15.58
C LYS A 4 -0.63 24.15 -16.48
N GLN A 5 -1.92 24.45 -16.43
CA GLN A 5 -2.90 23.81 -17.30
C GLN A 5 -2.80 24.32 -18.74
N ASN A 6 -2.60 25.63 -18.91
CA ASN A 6 -2.41 26.21 -20.24
C ASN A 6 -1.16 25.67 -20.94
N GLU A 7 -0.06 25.45 -20.19
CA GLU A 7 1.14 24.82 -20.73
C GLU A 7 0.86 23.41 -21.24
N LYS A 8 0.08 22.63 -20.50
CA LYS A 8 -0.32 21.27 -20.90
C LYS A 8 -1.24 21.25 -22.11
N ILE A 9 -2.18 22.19 -22.20
CA ILE A 9 -3.02 22.34 -23.39
C ILE A 9 -2.14 22.68 -24.63
N ASN A 10 -1.15 23.56 -24.47
CA ASN A 10 -0.24 23.94 -25.55
C ASN A 10 0.72 22.79 -25.98
N GLN A 11 0.87 21.74 -25.18
CA GLN A 11 1.60 20.52 -25.58
C GLN A 11 0.81 19.69 -26.60
N VAL A 12 -0.52 19.81 -26.62
CA VAL A 12 -1.39 19.08 -27.56
C VAL A 12 -1.56 19.94 -28.80
N LYS A 13 -0.74 19.70 -29.83
CA LYS A 13 -0.69 20.45 -31.08
C LYS A 13 -1.45 19.70 -32.18
N GLU A 14 -1.59 20.36 -33.34
CA GLU A 14 -2.16 19.72 -34.53
C GLU A 14 -1.37 18.47 -34.94
N SER A 15 -0.06 18.45 -34.72
CA SER A 15 0.83 17.33 -34.99
C SER A 15 0.71 16.19 -33.95
N THR A 16 -0.06 16.37 -32.87
CA THR A 16 -0.14 15.39 -31.79
C THR A 16 -1.24 14.36 -32.03
N LEU A 17 -0.88 13.09 -31.91
CA LEU A 17 -1.82 11.98 -31.75
C LEU A 17 -2.12 11.79 -30.26
N VAL A 18 -3.37 11.94 -29.85
CA VAL A 18 -3.79 11.72 -28.46
C VAL A 18 -4.43 10.36 -28.36
N VAL A 19 -3.89 9.50 -27.52
CA VAL A 19 -4.39 8.14 -27.30
C VAL A 19 -4.90 8.02 -25.87
N GLY A 20 -6.16 7.66 -25.70
CA GLY A 20 -6.71 7.28 -24.40
C GLY A 20 -6.74 5.77 -24.26
N ILE A 21 -6.37 5.24 -23.11
CA ILE A 21 -6.39 3.80 -22.81
C ILE A 21 -7.18 3.55 -21.53
N ASP A 22 -8.10 2.62 -21.60
CA ASP A 22 -8.68 1.97 -20.42
C ASP A 22 -7.88 0.73 -20.06
N ILE A 23 -7.35 0.72 -18.85
CA ILE A 23 -6.41 -0.29 -18.35
C ILE A 23 -7.16 -1.42 -17.65
N GLY A 24 -7.12 -2.61 -18.25
CA GLY A 24 -7.58 -3.86 -17.66
C GLY A 24 -6.43 -4.74 -17.18
N SER A 25 -6.73 -5.81 -16.48
CA SER A 25 -5.72 -6.77 -15.98
C SER A 25 -5.06 -7.60 -17.10
N THR A 26 -5.83 -7.94 -18.13
CA THR A 26 -5.37 -8.81 -19.24
C THR A 26 -5.51 -8.14 -20.59
N THR A 27 -6.48 -7.27 -20.76
CA THR A 27 -6.83 -6.65 -22.03
C THR A 27 -6.98 -5.15 -21.87
N GLN A 28 -6.38 -4.41 -22.78
CA GLN A 28 -6.39 -2.96 -22.83
C GLN A 28 -7.25 -2.49 -24.00
N TYR A 29 -7.95 -1.37 -23.84
CA TYR A 29 -8.75 -0.75 -24.89
C TYR A 29 -8.19 0.64 -25.17
N ALA A 30 -7.75 0.88 -26.42
CA ALA A 30 -7.19 2.16 -26.86
C ALA A 30 -8.04 2.82 -27.93
N ARG A 31 -8.16 4.13 -27.87
CA ARG A 31 -8.76 4.97 -28.91
C ARG A 31 -7.87 6.17 -29.17
N ALA A 32 -7.74 6.56 -30.44
CA ALA A 32 -6.89 7.65 -30.86
C ALA A 32 -7.71 8.83 -31.37
N PHE A 33 -7.23 10.04 -31.10
CA PHE A 33 -7.89 11.30 -31.42
C PHE A 33 -6.88 12.33 -31.92
N ASP A 34 -7.36 13.31 -32.67
CA ASP A 34 -6.61 14.50 -32.96
C ASP A 34 -6.71 15.54 -31.82
N TRP A 35 -5.99 16.63 -31.90
CA TRP A 35 -5.98 17.73 -30.93
C TRP A 35 -7.36 18.37 -30.66
N ARG A 36 -8.32 18.23 -31.60
CA ARG A 36 -9.72 18.70 -31.46
C ARG A 36 -10.64 17.70 -30.82
N GLY A 37 -10.16 16.46 -30.55
CA GLY A 37 -10.97 15.36 -30.04
C GLY A 37 -11.72 14.59 -31.16
N ILE A 38 -11.34 14.74 -32.43
CA ILE A 38 -11.89 13.95 -33.54
C ILE A 38 -11.22 12.57 -33.52
N GLU A 39 -11.99 11.52 -33.53
CA GLU A 39 -11.50 10.14 -33.46
C GLU A 39 -10.80 9.73 -34.76
N LEU A 40 -9.63 9.12 -34.59
CA LEU A 40 -8.76 8.68 -35.69
C LEU A 40 -8.69 7.16 -35.70
N GLY A 41 -9.56 6.53 -36.49
CA GLY A 41 -9.59 5.08 -36.64
C GLY A 41 -10.61 4.38 -35.74
N LYS A 42 -10.44 3.07 -35.61
CA LYS A 42 -11.30 2.21 -34.76
C LYS A 42 -10.65 1.96 -33.41
N VAL A 43 -11.48 1.53 -32.43
CA VAL A 43 -10.97 1.02 -31.14
C VAL A 43 -9.97 -0.08 -31.39
N PHE A 44 -8.82 0.00 -30.74
CA PHE A 44 -7.77 -1.01 -30.77
C PHE A 44 -7.75 -1.74 -29.43
N THR A 45 -7.63 -3.05 -29.50
CA THR A 45 -7.61 -3.92 -28.31
C THR A 45 -6.32 -4.72 -28.32
N PHE A 46 -5.62 -4.74 -27.19
CA PHE A 46 -4.35 -5.46 -27.07
C PHE A 46 -4.22 -6.12 -25.70
N SER A 47 -3.40 -7.18 -25.63
CA SER A 47 -3.13 -7.91 -24.39
C SER A 47 -2.05 -7.21 -23.54
N ASN A 48 -2.08 -7.46 -22.24
CA ASN A 48 -1.00 -7.04 -21.32
C ASN A 48 0.19 -8.00 -21.46
N SER A 49 0.86 -7.95 -22.62
CA SER A 49 2.01 -8.78 -22.99
C SER A 49 2.93 -7.99 -23.91
N ARG A 50 4.17 -8.47 -24.09
CA ARG A 50 5.14 -7.84 -24.96
C ARG A 50 4.62 -7.71 -26.40
N GLU A 51 4.05 -8.79 -26.94
CA GLU A 51 3.48 -8.83 -28.28
C GLU A 51 2.30 -7.84 -28.42
N GLY A 52 1.48 -7.72 -27.35
CA GLY A 52 0.39 -6.74 -27.30
C GLY A 52 0.91 -5.30 -27.30
N PHE A 53 1.97 -5.02 -26.58
CA PHE A 53 2.58 -3.68 -26.54
C PHE A 53 3.26 -3.32 -27.88
N GLU A 54 3.97 -4.28 -28.50
CA GLU A 54 4.54 -4.10 -29.84
C GLU A 54 3.47 -3.85 -30.90
N ALA A 55 2.36 -4.60 -30.85
CA ALA A 55 1.21 -4.37 -31.73
C ALA A 55 0.56 -3.00 -31.49
N PHE A 56 0.46 -2.56 -30.24
CA PHE A 56 -0.04 -1.24 -29.86
C PHE A 56 0.87 -0.14 -30.42
N LYS A 57 2.19 -0.26 -30.29
CA LYS A 57 3.15 0.66 -30.88
C LYS A 57 3.00 0.74 -32.39
N ALA A 58 2.95 -0.40 -33.07
CA ALA A 58 2.75 -0.45 -34.52
C ALA A 58 1.43 0.21 -34.97
N TRP A 59 0.35 0.02 -34.20
CA TRP A 59 -0.93 0.66 -34.45
C TRP A 59 -0.84 2.19 -34.32
N MET A 60 -0.15 2.71 -33.29
CA MET A 60 0.06 4.15 -33.13
C MET A 60 0.88 4.71 -34.30
N GLN A 61 1.98 4.06 -34.70
CA GLN A 61 2.81 4.46 -35.83
C GLN A 61 2.02 4.49 -37.12
N HIS A 62 1.21 3.47 -37.40
CA HIS A 62 0.31 3.47 -38.57
C HIS A 62 -0.64 4.69 -38.61
N LEU A 63 -1.19 5.07 -37.43
CA LEU A 63 -2.06 6.24 -37.32
C LEU A 63 -1.28 7.56 -37.50
N GLN A 64 -0.06 7.64 -36.97
CA GLN A 64 0.81 8.78 -37.15
C GLN A 64 1.11 9.00 -38.62
N ASP A 65 1.50 7.96 -39.35
CA ASP A 65 1.78 8.04 -40.78
C ASP A 65 0.55 8.44 -41.58
N LYS A 66 -0.58 7.78 -41.33
CA LYS A 66 -1.82 8.03 -42.04
C LYS A 66 -2.37 9.43 -41.86
N TYR A 67 -2.28 9.97 -40.63
CA TYR A 67 -2.84 11.28 -40.29
C TYR A 67 -1.78 12.39 -40.13
N ARG A 68 -0.53 12.11 -40.54
CA ARG A 68 0.62 13.03 -40.49
C ARG A 68 0.83 13.64 -39.10
N LYS A 69 0.89 12.75 -38.07
CA LYS A 69 1.16 13.14 -36.69
C LYS A 69 2.61 12.82 -36.33
N SER A 70 3.33 13.78 -35.75
CA SER A 70 4.73 13.62 -35.35
C SER A 70 4.88 13.24 -33.88
N ASP A 71 3.92 13.63 -33.04
CA ASP A 71 3.99 13.49 -31.61
C ASP A 71 2.87 12.57 -31.13
N VAL A 72 3.13 11.83 -30.02
CA VAL A 72 2.11 10.99 -29.36
C VAL A 72 2.04 11.32 -27.88
N ILE A 73 0.83 11.44 -27.35
CA ILE A 73 0.56 11.50 -25.92
C ILE A 73 -0.41 10.37 -25.58
N VAL A 74 0.01 9.48 -24.71
CA VAL A 74 -0.81 8.37 -24.23
C VAL A 74 -1.37 8.73 -22.87
N GLY A 75 -2.68 8.80 -22.73
CA GLY A 75 -3.39 9.05 -21.49
C GLY A 75 -3.96 7.77 -20.92
N ILE A 76 -3.85 7.58 -19.61
CA ILE A 76 -4.44 6.46 -18.87
C ILE A 76 -5.18 6.94 -17.63
N GLU A 77 -6.18 6.17 -17.21
CA GLU A 77 -6.70 6.21 -15.85
C GLU A 77 -5.91 5.19 -15.00
N PRO A 78 -5.17 5.61 -13.96
CA PRO A 78 -4.35 4.69 -13.18
C PRO A 78 -5.21 3.78 -12.31
N THR A 79 -5.49 2.56 -12.81
CA THR A 79 -6.22 1.53 -12.07
C THR A 79 -5.24 0.55 -11.43
N GLY A 80 -5.05 0.66 -10.12
CA GLY A 80 -4.17 -0.23 -9.35
C GLY A 80 -2.74 -0.25 -9.89
N HIS A 81 -2.24 -1.47 -10.16
CA HIS A 81 -0.87 -1.73 -10.65
C HIS A 81 -0.81 -2.18 -12.12
N TYR A 82 -1.95 -2.37 -12.77
CA TYR A 82 -2.02 -2.96 -14.11
C TYR A 82 -1.39 -2.11 -15.23
N TRP A 83 -1.13 -0.84 -14.95
CA TRP A 83 -0.50 0.09 -15.90
C TRP A 83 1.04 0.09 -15.84
N PHE A 84 1.67 -0.52 -14.81
CA PHE A 84 3.11 -0.42 -14.59
C PHE A 84 3.92 -0.98 -15.75
N ASP A 85 3.55 -2.16 -16.25
CA ASP A 85 4.26 -2.82 -17.34
C ASP A 85 4.15 -2.03 -18.64
N LEU A 86 2.94 -1.55 -18.96
CA LEU A 86 2.73 -0.68 -20.12
C LEU A 86 3.47 0.66 -19.94
N GLY A 87 3.47 1.22 -18.74
CA GLY A 87 4.16 2.47 -18.43
C GLY A 87 5.66 2.37 -18.64
N ALA A 88 6.28 1.29 -18.14
CA ALA A 88 7.70 1.03 -18.35
C ALA A 88 8.02 0.84 -19.84
N TYR A 89 7.21 0.06 -20.57
CA TYR A 89 7.39 -0.12 -22.01
C TYR A 89 7.33 1.19 -22.79
N LEU A 90 6.35 2.06 -22.48
CA LEU A 90 6.22 3.35 -23.16
C LEU A 90 7.37 4.32 -22.82
N GLU A 91 7.88 4.26 -21.59
CA GLU A 91 9.05 5.03 -21.15
C GLU A 91 10.31 4.59 -21.92
N ASP A 92 10.56 3.28 -22.04
CA ASP A 92 11.67 2.71 -22.81
C ASP A 92 11.60 3.09 -24.30
N GLU A 93 10.38 3.24 -24.84
CA GLU A 93 10.16 3.65 -26.22
C GLU A 93 10.12 5.19 -26.41
N GLY A 94 10.34 5.97 -25.36
CA GLY A 94 10.31 7.43 -25.38
C GLY A 94 8.93 8.02 -25.68
N ILE A 95 7.85 7.29 -25.43
CA ILE A 95 6.46 7.73 -25.66
C ILE A 95 5.92 8.37 -24.39
N LEU A 96 5.42 9.60 -24.49
CA LEU A 96 4.90 10.36 -23.37
C LEU A 96 3.62 9.73 -22.81
N LEU A 97 3.72 9.18 -21.60
CA LEU A 97 2.59 8.69 -20.82
C LEU A 97 2.11 9.76 -19.83
N VAL A 98 0.80 9.96 -19.75
CA VAL A 98 0.17 10.87 -18.79
C VAL A 98 -1.01 10.21 -18.08
N MET A 99 -1.30 10.65 -16.87
CA MET A 99 -2.37 10.13 -16.04
C MET A 99 -3.50 11.12 -15.87
N VAL A 100 -4.73 10.68 -16.01
CA VAL A 100 -5.92 11.45 -15.70
C VAL A 100 -6.47 11.04 -14.31
N ASN A 101 -7.11 12.00 -13.65
CA ASN A 101 -7.69 11.73 -12.34
C ASN A 101 -8.96 10.87 -12.49
N PRO A 102 -9.08 9.70 -11.81
CA PRO A 102 -10.25 8.83 -11.87
C PRO A 102 -11.58 9.54 -11.54
N TYR A 103 -11.54 10.47 -10.59
CA TYR A 103 -12.70 11.28 -10.25
C TYR A 103 -13.15 12.17 -11.43
N ALA A 104 -12.20 12.79 -12.14
CA ALA A 104 -12.49 13.59 -13.33
C ALA A 104 -13.05 12.73 -14.46
N VAL A 105 -12.52 11.52 -14.66
CA VAL A 105 -13.04 10.54 -15.65
C VAL A 105 -14.50 10.23 -15.33
N LYS A 106 -14.81 9.88 -14.08
CA LYS A 106 -16.19 9.59 -13.64
C LYS A 106 -17.13 10.75 -13.90
N GLN A 107 -16.77 11.97 -13.47
CA GLN A 107 -17.61 13.16 -13.67
C GLN A 107 -17.81 13.49 -15.15
N THR A 108 -16.76 13.39 -15.97
CA THR A 108 -16.86 13.69 -17.39
C THR A 108 -17.75 12.67 -18.13
N LYS A 109 -17.72 11.41 -17.73
CA LYS A 109 -18.66 10.39 -18.23
C LYS A 109 -20.12 10.73 -17.92
N GLU A 110 -20.42 11.15 -16.71
CA GLU A 110 -21.77 11.52 -16.28
C GLU A 110 -22.30 12.74 -17.08
N LEU A 111 -21.43 13.65 -17.52
CA LEU A 111 -21.79 14.80 -18.32
C LEU A 111 -21.96 14.49 -19.81
N ASP A 112 -21.17 13.57 -20.36
CA ASP A 112 -21.21 13.22 -21.80
C ASP A 112 -22.30 12.21 -22.15
N ASP A 113 -22.79 11.45 -21.17
CA ASP A 113 -23.78 10.38 -21.42
C ASP A 113 -24.69 10.26 -20.18
N ASN A 114 -25.95 10.62 -20.30
CA ASN A 114 -26.97 10.48 -19.23
C ASN A 114 -27.22 9.02 -18.79
N SER A 115 -26.38 8.06 -19.23
CA SER A 115 -26.48 6.66 -18.91
C SER A 115 -25.34 6.19 -18.00
N GLN A 116 -25.67 5.62 -16.85
CA GLN A 116 -24.73 5.01 -15.90
C GLN A 116 -24.14 3.66 -16.41
N SER A 117 -24.33 3.30 -17.68
CA SER A 117 -23.85 2.02 -18.19
C SER A 117 -22.32 2.00 -18.28
N LYS A 118 -21.71 1.10 -17.51
CA LYS A 118 -20.28 0.79 -17.57
C LYS A 118 -19.97 0.19 -18.96
N ASN A 119 -19.19 0.91 -19.76
CA ASN A 119 -18.77 0.45 -21.07
C ASN A 119 -17.30 0.78 -21.27
N ASP A 120 -16.44 -0.22 -21.10
CA ASP A 120 -14.97 -0.12 -21.16
C ASP A 120 -14.47 0.47 -22.52
N ARG A 121 -15.32 0.46 -23.55
CA ARG A 121 -15.02 1.09 -24.86
C ARG A 121 -15.24 2.60 -24.88
N LYS A 122 -15.97 3.16 -23.91
CA LYS A 122 -16.22 4.62 -23.82
C LYS A 122 -15.13 5.33 -23.02
N ASP A 123 -14.51 4.67 -22.07
CA ASP A 123 -13.52 5.23 -21.15
C ASP A 123 -12.30 5.82 -21.85
N PRO A 124 -11.71 5.18 -22.86
CA PRO A 124 -10.60 5.75 -23.60
C PRO A 124 -10.89 7.11 -24.25
N LYS A 125 -12.13 7.36 -24.70
CA LYS A 125 -12.53 8.66 -25.27
C LYS A 125 -12.52 9.76 -24.21
N VAL A 126 -13.06 9.48 -23.04
CA VAL A 126 -13.09 10.45 -21.93
C VAL A 126 -11.68 10.76 -21.45
N ILE A 127 -10.82 9.74 -21.38
CA ILE A 127 -9.41 9.90 -21.01
C ILE A 127 -8.70 10.81 -22.02
N ALA A 128 -8.84 10.56 -23.33
CA ALA A 128 -8.25 11.38 -24.37
C ALA A 128 -8.76 12.84 -24.33
N LYS A 129 -10.06 13.06 -24.07
CA LYS A 129 -10.65 14.39 -23.90
C LYS A 129 -9.99 15.14 -22.72
N LEU A 130 -9.82 14.50 -21.58
CA LEU A 130 -9.16 15.10 -20.42
C LEU A 130 -7.69 15.44 -20.71
N VAL A 131 -7.02 14.63 -21.53
CA VAL A 131 -5.65 14.94 -22.00
C VAL A 131 -5.64 16.18 -22.87
N THR A 132 -6.54 16.29 -23.85
CA THR A 132 -6.62 17.50 -24.72
C THR A 132 -6.96 18.76 -23.93
N GLU A 133 -7.71 18.65 -22.83
CA GLU A 133 -8.03 19.75 -21.92
C GLU A 133 -6.89 20.10 -20.94
N GLY A 134 -5.72 19.43 -21.01
CA GLY A 134 -4.60 19.64 -20.10
C GLY A 134 -4.86 19.17 -18.66
N ARG A 135 -5.88 18.33 -18.44
CA ARG A 135 -6.31 17.81 -17.13
C ARG A 135 -5.64 16.48 -16.81
N TYR A 136 -4.31 16.48 -16.87
CA TYR A 136 -3.49 15.28 -16.61
C TYR A 136 -2.27 15.61 -15.74
N SER A 137 -1.61 14.58 -15.26
CA SER A 137 -0.31 14.65 -14.58
C SER A 137 0.66 13.65 -15.22
N ALA A 138 1.95 13.97 -15.23
CA ALA A 138 2.95 12.97 -15.57
C ALA A 138 3.03 11.92 -14.43
N PRO A 139 3.14 10.62 -14.74
CA PRO A 139 3.45 9.62 -13.74
C PRO A 139 4.84 9.89 -13.17
N TYR A 140 4.98 9.69 -11.88
CA TYR A 140 6.29 9.65 -11.25
C TYR A 140 6.65 8.19 -11.00
N THR A 141 7.60 7.68 -11.75
CA THR A 141 8.20 6.37 -11.54
C THR A 141 9.58 6.58 -10.94
N PRO A 142 9.79 6.28 -9.65
CA PRO A 142 11.10 6.42 -9.06
C PRO A 142 12.05 5.38 -9.62
N ASP A 143 13.31 5.77 -9.82
CA ASP A 143 14.40 4.92 -10.30
C ASP A 143 15.36 4.52 -9.20
N GLY A 144 16.13 3.45 -9.45
CA GLY A 144 17.23 3.01 -8.61
C GLY A 144 16.81 2.79 -7.17
N VAL A 145 17.57 3.37 -6.22
CA VAL A 145 17.31 3.23 -4.79
C VAL A 145 15.93 3.74 -4.36
N TYR A 146 15.36 4.72 -5.06
CA TYR A 146 14.03 5.24 -4.75
C TYR A 146 12.91 4.29 -5.16
N ALA A 147 13.12 3.50 -6.22
CA ALA A 147 12.21 2.43 -6.62
C ALA A 147 12.17 1.33 -5.55
N ASP A 148 13.35 0.89 -5.09
CA ASP A 148 13.47 -0.11 -4.01
C ASP A 148 12.83 0.39 -2.72
N LEU A 149 13.10 1.63 -2.32
CA LEU A 149 12.50 2.24 -1.14
C LEU A 149 10.97 2.27 -1.22
N ARG A 150 10.40 2.59 -2.38
CA ARG A 150 8.95 2.61 -2.59
C ARG A 150 8.33 1.24 -2.32
N ILE A 151 8.96 0.17 -2.82
CA ILE A 151 8.52 -1.21 -2.60
C ILE A 151 8.60 -1.56 -1.11
N MET A 152 9.73 -1.26 -0.45
CA MET A 152 9.93 -1.56 0.97
C MET A 152 8.97 -0.78 1.87
N VAL A 153 8.73 0.50 1.60
CA VAL A 153 7.75 1.32 2.34
C VAL A 153 6.33 0.80 2.16
N THR A 154 5.99 0.32 0.97
CA THR A 154 4.68 -0.31 0.71
C THR A 154 4.52 -1.61 1.50
N ASN A 155 5.55 -2.46 1.52
CA ASN A 155 5.58 -3.68 2.34
C ASN A 155 5.47 -3.37 3.84
N ARG A 156 6.20 -2.36 4.33
CA ARG A 156 6.09 -1.89 5.71
C ARG A 156 4.66 -1.47 6.06
N LYS A 157 4.01 -0.68 5.21
CA LYS A 157 2.62 -0.25 5.43
C LYS A 157 1.66 -1.44 5.51
N ARG A 158 1.87 -2.46 4.67
CA ARG A 158 1.09 -3.70 4.71
C ARG A 158 1.29 -4.44 6.03
N LEU A 159 2.55 -4.66 6.44
CA LEU A 159 2.88 -5.35 7.70
C LEU A 159 2.31 -4.64 8.93
N ILE A 160 2.35 -3.31 8.98
CA ILE A 160 1.73 -2.53 10.07
C ILE A 160 0.22 -2.77 10.14
N ARG A 161 -0.47 -2.84 9.00
CA ARG A 161 -1.92 -3.14 8.98
C ARG A 161 -2.19 -4.56 9.48
N GLU A 162 -1.40 -5.55 9.06
CA GLU A 162 -1.50 -6.94 9.54
C GLU A 162 -1.23 -7.03 11.05
N MET A 163 -0.21 -6.33 11.56
CA MET A 163 0.06 -6.22 12.99
C MET A 163 -1.11 -5.60 13.76
N THR A 164 -1.73 -4.55 13.23
CA THR A 164 -2.91 -3.94 13.84
C THR A 164 -4.08 -4.91 13.91
N GLN A 165 -4.29 -5.74 12.88
CA GLN A 165 -5.33 -6.77 12.90
C GLN A 165 -5.05 -7.82 14.00
N ILE A 166 -3.79 -8.25 14.15
CA ILE A 166 -3.39 -9.19 15.21
C ILE A 166 -3.63 -8.57 16.58
N LYS A 167 -3.24 -7.31 16.79
CA LYS A 167 -3.48 -6.57 18.04
C LYS A 167 -4.97 -6.48 18.38
N ASN A 168 -5.83 -6.25 17.41
CA ASN A 168 -7.28 -6.23 17.61
C ASN A 168 -7.81 -7.62 18.01
N ARG A 169 -7.21 -8.71 17.48
CA ARG A 169 -7.55 -10.08 17.91
C ARG A 169 -7.12 -10.35 19.35
N PHE A 170 -5.93 -9.88 19.77
CA PHE A 170 -5.52 -9.94 21.18
C PHE A 170 -6.50 -9.20 22.08
N ALA A 171 -6.85 -7.96 21.73
CA ALA A 171 -7.80 -7.16 22.49
C ALA A 171 -9.17 -7.88 22.64
N ARG A 172 -9.66 -8.48 21.54
CA ARG A 172 -10.89 -9.29 21.58
C ARG A 172 -10.73 -10.51 22.47
N TRP A 173 -9.60 -11.22 22.38
CA TRP A 173 -9.34 -12.41 23.19
C TRP A 173 -9.34 -12.06 24.67
N PHE A 174 -8.64 -10.98 25.07
CA PHE A 174 -8.65 -10.53 26.46
C PHE A 174 -10.06 -10.14 26.90
N ALA A 175 -10.78 -9.38 26.13
CA ALA A 175 -12.15 -8.98 26.48
C ALA A 175 -13.09 -10.17 26.74
N ILE A 176 -12.85 -11.32 26.12
CA ILE A 176 -13.68 -12.53 26.30
C ILE A 176 -13.18 -13.40 27.44
N TYR A 177 -11.88 -13.66 27.52
CA TYR A 177 -11.33 -14.72 28.37
C TYR A 177 -10.58 -14.20 29.58
N PHE A 178 -10.05 -12.99 29.57
CA PHE A 178 -9.36 -12.37 30.70
C PHE A 178 -9.38 -10.83 30.60
N PRO A 179 -10.56 -10.19 30.79
CA PRO A 179 -10.70 -8.73 30.60
C PRO A 179 -9.75 -7.90 31.48
N GLU A 180 -9.49 -8.38 32.70
CA GLU A 180 -8.68 -7.66 33.69
C GLU A 180 -7.16 -7.80 33.47
N TYR A 181 -6.73 -8.59 32.48
CA TYR A 181 -5.31 -8.77 32.19
C TYR A 181 -4.59 -7.45 31.88
N THR A 182 -5.23 -6.59 31.13
CA THR A 182 -4.68 -5.28 30.76
C THR A 182 -4.60 -4.28 31.91
N ASP A 183 -5.35 -4.49 33.01
CA ASP A 183 -5.23 -3.67 34.23
C ASP A 183 -3.91 -3.95 34.96
N VAL A 184 -3.40 -5.18 34.85
CA VAL A 184 -2.11 -5.58 35.44
C VAL A 184 -0.93 -5.25 34.52
N PHE A 185 -1.12 -5.49 33.22
CA PHE A 185 -0.15 -5.17 32.19
C PHE A 185 -0.73 -4.06 31.33
N GLY A 186 -0.49 -2.82 31.62
CA GLY A 186 -0.95 -1.70 30.78
C GLY A 186 -0.55 -1.84 29.31
N ASP A 187 0.58 -2.52 29.07
CA ASP A 187 1.04 -2.95 27.75
C ASP A 187 1.25 -4.47 27.75
N TYR A 188 0.35 -5.21 27.10
CA TYR A 188 0.49 -6.66 26.94
C TYR A 188 1.60 -7.07 25.97
N GLU A 189 2.10 -6.15 25.14
CA GLU A 189 3.23 -6.38 24.23
C GLU A 189 4.58 -6.36 24.98
N ALA A 190 4.59 -5.95 26.25
CA ALA A 190 5.78 -5.99 27.07
C ALA A 190 6.36 -7.42 27.15
N GLN A 191 7.68 -7.53 27.10
CA GLN A 191 8.38 -8.81 27.10
C GLN A 191 7.95 -9.74 28.23
N SER A 192 7.67 -9.19 29.42
CA SER A 192 7.22 -9.95 30.59
C SER A 192 5.83 -10.56 30.43
N SER A 193 4.93 -9.84 29.75
CA SER A 193 3.59 -10.29 29.43
C SER A 193 3.64 -11.36 28.34
N MET A 194 4.31 -11.09 27.23
CA MET A 194 4.45 -12.02 26.11
C MET A 194 5.08 -13.34 26.52
N LEU A 195 6.12 -13.29 27.37
CA LEU A 195 6.76 -14.49 27.92
C LEU A 195 5.79 -15.32 28.76
N LEU A 196 4.96 -14.66 29.56
CA LEU A 196 3.96 -15.35 30.40
C LEU A 196 2.84 -15.96 29.56
N LEU A 197 2.28 -15.18 28.61
CA LEU A 197 1.20 -15.64 27.73
C LEU A 197 1.57 -16.87 26.91
N LYS A 198 2.83 -17.03 26.54
CA LYS A 198 3.35 -18.27 25.91
C LYS A 198 3.25 -19.50 26.79
N LYS A 199 3.28 -19.32 28.10
CA LYS A 199 3.24 -20.42 29.07
C LYS A 199 1.83 -20.63 29.62
N VAL A 200 1.20 -19.53 30.03
CA VAL A 200 -0.15 -19.55 30.64
C VAL A 200 -0.88 -18.25 30.22
N CYS A 201 -2.13 -18.38 29.80
CA CYS A 201 -2.91 -17.24 29.32
C CYS A 201 -4.31 -17.13 29.94
N THR A 202 -4.84 -18.24 30.53
CA THR A 202 -6.17 -18.20 31.13
C THR A 202 -6.08 -17.92 32.64
N PRO A 203 -7.11 -17.28 33.25
CA PRO A 203 -7.13 -16.98 34.68
C PRO A 203 -6.88 -18.21 35.54
N GLU A 204 -7.53 -19.34 35.24
CA GLU A 204 -7.39 -20.59 35.97
C GLU A 204 -5.93 -21.10 35.98
N ALA A 205 -5.29 -21.10 34.79
CA ALA A 205 -3.92 -21.57 34.65
C ALA A 205 -2.92 -20.64 35.39
N ILE A 206 -3.20 -19.35 35.45
CA ILE A 206 -2.39 -18.36 36.18
C ILE A 206 -2.51 -18.61 37.71
N VAL A 207 -3.71 -18.85 38.19
CA VAL A 207 -3.94 -19.19 39.62
C VAL A 207 -3.26 -20.50 39.99
N GLU A 208 -3.36 -21.53 39.13
CA GLU A 208 -2.71 -22.84 39.32
C GLU A 208 -1.19 -22.72 39.32
N LEU A 209 -0.62 -21.90 38.42
CA LEU A 209 0.82 -21.69 38.36
C LEU A 209 1.36 -20.99 39.63
N GLY A 210 0.64 -20.01 40.13
CA GLY A 210 0.97 -19.27 41.35
C GLY A 210 2.05 -18.19 41.17
N ALA A 211 2.06 -17.24 42.10
CA ALA A 211 2.89 -16.04 41.99
C ALA A 211 4.41 -16.33 42.02
N GLU A 212 4.83 -17.32 42.81
CA GLU A 212 6.25 -17.72 42.95
C GLU A 212 6.79 -18.21 41.58
N LYS A 213 6.08 -19.11 40.93
CA LYS A 213 6.50 -19.66 39.63
C LYS A 213 6.46 -18.59 38.54
N ILE A 214 5.47 -17.69 38.52
CA ILE A 214 5.40 -16.56 37.60
C ILE A 214 6.63 -15.67 37.81
N ASN A 215 6.95 -15.30 39.01
CA ASN A 215 8.13 -14.51 39.33
C ASN A 215 9.41 -15.23 38.90
N GLN A 216 9.52 -16.55 39.11
CA GLN A 216 10.67 -17.34 38.68
C GLN A 216 10.84 -17.32 37.18
N ILE A 217 9.76 -17.47 36.39
CA ILE A 217 9.81 -17.35 34.91
C ILE A 217 10.45 -16.01 34.48
N TRP A 218 10.09 -14.92 35.14
CA TRP A 218 10.66 -13.60 34.81
C TRP A 218 12.13 -13.46 35.26
N ARG A 219 12.50 -14.10 36.39
CA ARG A 219 13.90 -14.12 36.87
C ARG A 219 14.79 -14.91 35.94
N ASP A 220 14.36 -16.10 35.51
CA ASP A 220 15.08 -16.96 34.58
C ASP A 220 15.33 -16.23 33.23
N ALA A 221 14.38 -15.41 32.79
CA ALA A 221 14.50 -14.55 31.62
C ALA A 221 15.26 -13.22 31.90
N LYS A 222 15.82 -13.04 33.11
CA LYS A 222 16.59 -11.85 33.52
C LYS A 222 15.82 -10.53 33.42
N LEU A 223 14.50 -10.57 33.54
CA LEU A 223 13.66 -9.37 33.46
C LEU A 223 13.72 -8.59 34.79
N ARG A 224 14.06 -7.30 34.74
CA ARG A 224 14.23 -6.45 35.93
C ARG A 224 13.01 -5.62 36.30
N ALA A 225 12.17 -5.25 35.31
CA ALA A 225 11.03 -4.34 35.50
C ALA A 225 9.77 -5.00 36.09
N VAL A 226 9.83 -6.30 36.42
CA VAL A 226 8.74 -7.10 36.99
C VAL A 226 9.23 -7.92 38.17
N GLY A 227 8.33 -8.32 39.06
CA GLY A 227 8.71 -9.08 40.26
C GLY A 227 7.52 -9.62 41.03
N MET A 228 7.77 -10.11 42.26
CA MET A 228 6.77 -10.78 43.09
C MET A 228 5.50 -9.95 43.25
N LYS A 229 5.59 -8.65 43.50
CA LYS A 229 4.40 -7.77 43.63
C LYS A 229 3.46 -7.87 42.45
N ARG A 230 3.98 -7.78 41.20
CA ARG A 230 3.15 -7.88 40.00
C ARG A 230 2.61 -9.31 39.80
N ALA A 231 3.39 -10.34 40.12
CA ALA A 231 2.96 -11.73 40.06
C ALA A 231 1.79 -12.01 41.04
N THR A 232 1.87 -11.50 42.28
CA THR A 232 0.81 -11.58 43.28
C THR A 232 -0.45 -10.86 42.80
N THR A 233 -0.31 -9.59 42.34
CA THR A 233 -1.45 -8.83 41.81
C THR A 233 -2.12 -9.57 40.65
N LEU A 234 -1.35 -10.17 39.74
CA LEU A 234 -1.91 -10.94 38.61
C LEU A 234 -2.69 -12.17 39.11
N CYS A 235 -2.15 -12.93 40.04
CA CYS A 235 -2.87 -14.07 40.61
C CYS A 235 -4.16 -13.68 41.35
N GLU A 236 -4.14 -12.56 42.10
CA GLU A 236 -5.33 -12.05 42.78
C GLU A 236 -6.39 -11.58 41.77
N THR A 237 -5.96 -10.91 40.72
CA THR A 237 -6.83 -10.48 39.61
C THR A 237 -7.41 -11.69 38.89
N ALA A 238 -6.60 -12.70 38.59
CA ALA A 238 -7.06 -13.94 37.95
C ALA A 238 -8.10 -14.71 38.76
N LYS A 239 -7.96 -14.73 40.11
CA LYS A 239 -8.96 -15.38 41.03
C LYS A 239 -10.35 -14.77 40.91
N ARG A 240 -10.45 -13.47 40.64
CA ARG A 240 -11.72 -12.74 40.57
C ARG A 240 -12.13 -12.39 39.15
N SER A 241 -11.45 -12.95 38.14
CA SER A 241 -11.76 -12.66 36.73
C SER A 241 -13.18 -13.11 36.37
N ILE A 242 -13.86 -12.24 35.59
CA ILE A 242 -15.18 -12.49 35.00
C ILE A 242 -15.07 -13.14 33.60
N GLY A 243 -13.85 -13.42 33.15
CA GLY A 243 -13.60 -14.00 31.83
C GLY A 243 -14.35 -15.33 31.60
N LEU A 244 -14.68 -15.61 30.34
CA LEU A 244 -15.41 -16.80 29.93
C LEU A 244 -14.56 -18.07 30.20
N LYS A 245 -15.07 -19.01 31.01
CA LYS A 245 -14.37 -20.26 31.33
C LYS A 245 -14.64 -21.39 30.34
N LYS A 246 -15.79 -21.34 29.66
CA LYS A 246 -16.15 -22.35 28.64
C LYS A 246 -15.25 -22.23 27.40
N GLY A 247 -14.76 -23.37 26.93
CA GLY A 247 -13.89 -23.41 25.76
C GLY A 247 -12.43 -23.03 26.04
N SER A 248 -11.96 -23.07 27.28
CA SER A 248 -10.61 -22.62 27.67
C SER A 248 -9.47 -23.33 26.93
N SER A 249 -9.63 -24.60 26.50
CA SER A 249 -8.63 -25.30 25.69
C SER A 249 -8.50 -24.71 24.29
N ALA A 250 -9.61 -24.37 23.63
CA ALA A 250 -9.61 -23.72 22.34
C ALA A 250 -9.09 -22.27 22.45
N ALA A 251 -9.46 -21.56 23.52
CA ALA A 251 -8.95 -20.22 23.81
C ALA A 251 -7.42 -20.20 23.99
N ARG A 252 -6.86 -21.21 24.69
CA ARG A 252 -5.40 -21.37 24.82
C ARG A 252 -4.73 -21.62 23.47
N TYR A 253 -5.35 -22.46 22.64
CA TYR A 253 -4.83 -22.72 21.30
C TYR A 253 -4.89 -21.46 20.40
N GLU A 254 -5.99 -20.70 20.45
CA GLU A 254 -6.12 -19.42 19.76
C GLU A 254 -5.02 -18.43 20.20
N MET A 255 -4.78 -18.30 21.52
CA MET A 255 -3.71 -17.45 22.05
C MET A 255 -2.34 -17.87 21.52
N LYS A 256 -2.05 -19.17 21.48
CA LYS A 256 -0.80 -19.70 20.92
C LYS A 256 -0.61 -19.23 19.46
N LEU A 257 -1.63 -19.41 18.62
CA LEU A 257 -1.59 -18.97 17.22
C LEU A 257 -1.40 -17.45 17.08
N LEU A 258 -2.08 -16.65 17.93
CA LEU A 258 -1.94 -15.20 17.93
C LEU A 258 -0.52 -14.75 18.30
N LEU A 259 0.12 -15.42 19.25
CA LEU A 259 1.50 -15.16 19.66
C LEU A 259 2.49 -15.50 18.54
N GLU A 260 2.31 -16.65 17.89
CA GLU A 260 3.12 -17.08 16.74
C GLU A 260 3.00 -16.09 15.57
N ASP A 261 1.76 -15.72 15.22
CA ASP A 261 1.50 -14.71 14.17
C ASP A 261 2.14 -13.35 14.49
N TYR A 262 2.01 -12.91 15.74
CA TYR A 262 2.58 -11.64 16.20
C TYR A 262 4.11 -11.62 16.08
N GLU A 263 4.77 -12.66 16.60
CA GLU A 263 6.23 -12.74 16.56
C GLU A 263 6.77 -12.83 15.14
N TYR A 264 6.11 -13.64 14.29
CA TYR A 264 6.47 -13.77 12.90
C TYR A 264 6.35 -12.41 12.16
N LYS A 265 5.21 -11.71 12.36
CA LYS A 265 5.01 -10.40 11.71
C LYS A 265 5.94 -9.33 12.26
N LYS A 266 6.25 -9.37 13.54
CA LYS A 266 7.23 -8.47 14.14
C LYS A 266 8.62 -8.67 13.53
N ALA A 267 9.09 -9.92 13.42
CA ALA A 267 10.36 -10.22 12.79
C ALA A 267 10.41 -9.77 11.31
N GLN A 268 9.31 -9.96 10.56
CA GLN A 268 9.22 -9.45 9.18
C GLN A 268 9.30 -7.92 9.13
N LEU A 269 8.63 -7.23 10.05
CA LEU A 269 8.66 -5.77 10.11
C LEU A 269 10.06 -5.26 10.45
N ASP A 270 10.73 -5.88 11.40
CA ASP A 270 12.10 -5.53 11.80
C ASP A 270 13.08 -5.71 10.62
N ALA A 271 12.97 -6.82 9.88
CA ALA A 271 13.77 -7.08 8.68
C ALA A 271 13.52 -6.05 7.56
N VAL A 272 12.26 -5.69 7.32
CA VAL A 272 11.93 -4.63 6.33
C VAL A 272 12.47 -3.27 6.78
N MET A 273 12.45 -2.97 8.09
CA MET A 273 13.01 -1.74 8.62
C MET A 273 14.53 -1.66 8.43
N GLU A 274 15.25 -2.76 8.68
CA GLU A 274 16.69 -2.84 8.41
C GLU A 274 17.01 -2.59 6.94
N GLU A 275 16.22 -3.17 6.02
CA GLU A 275 16.43 -2.98 4.59
C GLU A 275 16.14 -1.53 4.15
N ILE A 276 15.10 -0.90 4.69
CA ILE A 276 14.84 0.52 4.47
C ILE A 276 16.03 1.38 4.94
N GLU A 277 16.58 1.08 6.11
CA GLU A 277 17.76 1.81 6.63
C GLU A 277 18.99 1.65 5.73
N LYS A 278 19.26 0.43 5.23
CA LYS A 278 20.35 0.17 4.28
C LYS A 278 20.16 0.95 2.97
N LEU A 279 18.94 0.97 2.43
CA LEU A 279 18.63 1.72 1.22
C LEU A 279 18.76 3.24 1.45
N CYS A 280 18.27 3.76 2.57
CA CYS A 280 18.42 5.17 2.91
C CYS A 280 19.90 5.61 2.96
N ARG A 281 20.79 4.78 3.49
CA ARG A 281 22.23 5.07 3.56
C ARG A 281 22.91 5.19 2.19
N LYS A 282 22.29 4.63 1.12
CA LYS A 282 22.80 4.78 -0.25
C LYS A 282 22.50 6.15 -0.87
N ILE A 283 21.66 6.97 -0.20
CA ILE A 283 21.29 8.31 -0.68
C ILE A 283 22.21 9.33 0.01
N PRO A 284 23.00 10.11 -0.74
CA PRO A 284 24.03 11.00 -0.17
C PRO A 284 23.50 11.99 0.87
N GLU A 285 22.30 12.54 0.66
CA GLU A 285 21.71 13.56 1.55
C GLU A 285 21.02 12.95 2.77
N SER A 286 20.90 11.63 2.85
CA SER A 286 20.17 10.94 3.92
C SER A 286 20.81 11.13 5.30
N GLU A 287 22.14 11.15 5.38
CA GLU A 287 22.87 11.31 6.65
C GLU A 287 22.55 12.64 7.30
N GLN A 288 22.48 13.72 6.52
CA GLN A 288 22.18 15.06 7.03
C GLN A 288 20.73 15.13 7.55
N MET A 289 19.79 14.51 6.85
CA MET A 289 18.38 14.47 7.25
C MET A 289 18.17 13.58 8.49
N LEU A 290 18.82 12.42 8.54
CA LEU A 290 18.75 11.49 9.68
C LEU A 290 19.44 12.03 10.94
N ALA A 291 20.37 12.97 10.81
CA ALA A 291 20.98 13.67 11.93
C ALA A 291 20.02 14.66 12.62
N ILE A 292 18.92 15.04 11.99
CA ILE A 292 17.92 15.94 12.58
C ILE A 292 17.12 15.17 13.64
N LYS A 293 17.13 15.67 14.88
CA LYS A 293 16.40 15.05 15.99
C LYS A 293 14.89 14.90 15.67
N GLY A 294 14.39 13.67 15.69
CA GLY A 294 13.00 13.36 15.38
C GLY A 294 12.75 12.89 13.94
N ILE A 295 13.73 12.94 13.06
CA ILE A 295 13.64 12.35 11.71
C ILE A 295 14.32 10.99 11.74
N GLY A 296 13.50 9.92 11.68
CA GLY A 296 13.99 8.55 11.47
C GLY A 296 13.88 8.16 9.99
N ALA A 297 14.42 6.98 9.62
CA ALA A 297 14.39 6.45 8.25
C ALA A 297 12.97 6.46 7.63
N VAL A 298 11.94 6.19 8.44
CA VAL A 298 10.54 6.23 7.99
C VAL A 298 10.08 7.64 7.63
N SER A 299 10.40 8.63 8.48
CA SER A 299 10.07 10.04 8.21
C SER A 299 10.78 10.53 6.95
N TYR A 300 12.06 10.13 6.78
CA TYR A 300 12.83 10.43 5.59
C TYR A 300 12.17 9.90 4.32
N THR A 301 11.72 8.64 4.29
CA THR A 301 11.06 8.05 3.13
C THR A 301 9.73 8.74 2.79
N HIS A 302 9.01 9.28 3.77
CA HIS A 302 7.81 10.07 3.52
C HIS A 302 8.09 11.44 2.90
N LEU A 303 9.26 12.02 3.18
CA LEU A 303 9.68 13.31 2.62
C LEU A 303 10.25 13.17 1.21
N THR A 304 10.93 12.05 0.93
CA THR A 304 11.65 11.82 -0.35
C THR A 304 10.83 11.11 -1.41
N LEU A 305 9.85 10.32 -1.00
CA LEU A 305 8.96 9.62 -1.94
C LEU A 305 7.66 10.43 -2.11
N PRO A 306 7.40 11.00 -3.29
CA PRO A 306 6.13 11.69 -3.54
C PRO A 306 4.97 10.74 -3.26
N THR A 307 4.00 11.24 -2.52
CA THR A 307 2.76 10.52 -2.25
C THR A 307 1.96 10.48 -3.53
N ILE A 308 1.96 9.35 -4.24
CA ILE A 308 1.00 9.11 -5.29
C ILE A 308 -0.34 8.87 -4.57
N ARG A 309 -1.21 9.84 -4.67
CA ARG A 309 -2.62 9.74 -4.29
C ARG A 309 -3.43 9.20 -5.44
#